data_1dc6c61616b5dfe48847e8cbf027dc9a
#
_entry.id   1dc6c61616b5dfe48847e8cbf027dc9a
#
_cell.length_a   1.000
_cell.length_b   1.000
_cell.length_c   1.000
_cell.angle_alpha   90.00
_cell.angle_beta   90.00
_cell.angle_gamma   90.00
#
_symmetry.space_group_name_H-M   'P 1'
#
loop_
_entity.id
_entity.type
_entity.pdbx_description
1 polymer ?
#
loop_
_entity_poly.entity_id
_entity_poly.type
_entity_poly.pdbx_seq_one_letter_code
_entity_poly.pdbx_strand_id
1 'polypeptide(L)'
;MAPTEPYTVRWGIMATGWIAEMFTKDLLTNPTTRGVDDVRHEVVAAASSSAKDRAASFLNLVGAPNTAKAYGSYHELVADPDVDIVYVATPHSHHFQNAMLALDAGKNVLCEKALTVTATQARKLVDKAREKKVFFMEAVWTRYFPISIKVRELLSSGAIGNVYRAIADLSFNKDAPGGKVDFDDSHRMVNIDLAGGALLDLGIYSLTWVFQALYHVQPETEKEAPSVVAAINKYHTGADETTSIILQFPKHRSQGIALTSLRVGTDVDGNNSGGPAIRIQGSGGELQVMGPAYRPLQYKLIKKDGTIEVVDCPIPKDEARDWGHGMFWEADECARCLRDGKVESDSLPWSESIVIMEVMEEALKQGGVQYPELITSDVFEPHGPLNTGKR
;
A
#
# COMPACT_ATOMS: atom_id res chain seq x y z
N MET A 1 31.04 -18.78 11.40
CA MET A 1 31.27 -17.52 10.66
C MET A 1 30.95 -16.40 11.61
N ALA A 2 31.78 -15.33 11.68
CA ALA A 2 31.38 -14.15 12.43
C ALA A 2 30.06 -13.62 11.84
N PRO A 3 29.12 -13.12 12.66
CA PRO A 3 27.91 -12.52 12.12
C PRO A 3 28.32 -11.38 11.18
N THR A 4 27.90 -11.44 9.94
CA THR A 4 28.05 -10.32 9.00
C THR A 4 27.23 -9.16 9.57
N GLU A 5 27.78 -7.94 9.57
CA GLU A 5 27.03 -6.77 10.00
C GLU A 5 25.75 -6.63 9.15
N PRO A 6 24.61 -6.26 9.77
CA PRO A 6 23.36 -6.10 9.03
C PRO A 6 23.48 -4.99 7.99
N TYR A 7 22.89 -5.22 6.81
CA TYR A 7 22.83 -4.20 5.76
C TYR A 7 21.96 -3.03 6.22
N THR A 8 22.55 -1.84 6.28
CA THR A 8 21.88 -0.64 6.79
C THR A 8 21.35 0.20 5.65
N VAL A 9 20.06 0.58 5.71
CA VAL A 9 19.39 1.46 4.76
C VAL A 9 19.08 2.80 5.41
N ARG A 10 19.48 3.89 4.74
CA ARG A 10 19.30 5.27 5.19
C ARG A 10 18.08 5.90 4.53
N TRP A 11 17.05 6.17 5.33
CA TRP A 11 15.75 6.64 4.87
C TRP A 11 15.63 8.16 4.90
N GLY A 12 15.10 8.72 3.80
CA GLY A 12 14.57 10.07 3.72
C GLY A 12 13.04 10.04 3.70
N ILE A 13 12.38 10.78 4.58
CA ILE A 13 10.92 10.81 4.70
C ILE A 13 10.36 12.04 3.98
N MET A 14 9.59 11.82 2.92
CA MET A 14 8.94 12.87 2.14
C MET A 14 7.50 13.06 2.61
N ALA A 15 7.21 14.19 3.23
CA ALA A 15 6.03 14.57 3.99
C ALA A 15 6.06 14.14 5.47
N THR A 16 5.19 14.78 6.27
CA THR A 16 5.21 14.69 7.74
C THR A 16 3.80 14.44 8.30
N GLY A 17 2.97 13.75 7.50
CA GLY A 17 1.60 13.38 7.87
C GLY A 17 1.53 12.14 8.75
N TRP A 18 0.31 11.75 9.10
CA TRP A 18 0.04 10.60 9.98
C TRP A 18 0.68 9.30 9.48
N ILE A 19 0.58 8.98 8.18
CA ILE A 19 1.16 7.72 7.65
C ILE A 19 2.70 7.75 7.69
N ALA A 20 3.30 8.93 7.45
CA ALA A 20 4.74 9.11 7.60
C ALA A 20 5.18 8.85 9.06
N GLU A 21 4.38 9.29 10.05
CA GLU A 21 4.64 9.03 11.46
C GLU A 21 4.60 7.53 11.77
N MET A 22 3.53 6.82 11.33
CA MET A 22 3.38 5.38 11.56
C MET A 22 4.54 4.58 10.97
N PHE A 23 4.89 4.82 9.71
CA PHE A 23 5.99 4.16 9.04
C PHE A 23 7.34 4.47 9.69
N THR A 24 7.60 5.74 10.00
CA THR A 24 8.88 6.15 10.60
C THR A 24 9.07 5.55 12.00
N LYS A 25 8.01 5.46 12.80
CA LYS A 25 8.07 4.77 14.09
C LYS A 25 8.39 3.28 13.94
N ASP A 26 7.83 2.62 12.92
CA ASP A 26 8.15 1.21 12.62
C ASP A 26 9.61 1.03 12.16
N LEU A 27 10.16 1.95 11.34
CA LEU A 27 11.58 1.94 10.97
C LEU A 27 12.52 1.98 12.18
N LEU A 28 12.11 2.71 13.21
CA LEU A 28 12.92 2.92 14.43
C LEU A 28 12.78 1.80 15.47
N THR A 29 11.94 0.78 15.23
CA THR A 29 11.85 -0.41 16.10
C THR A 29 13.10 -1.27 15.96
N ASN A 30 13.46 -1.98 17.05
CA ASN A 30 14.56 -2.93 17.01
C ASN A 30 14.18 -4.14 16.12
N PRO A 31 14.90 -4.40 15.00
CA PRO A 31 14.58 -5.50 14.09
C PRO A 31 14.57 -6.88 14.75
N THR A 32 15.38 -7.08 15.81
CA THR A 32 15.44 -8.37 16.53
C THR A 32 14.13 -8.74 17.21
N THR A 33 13.25 -7.77 17.52
CA THR A 33 11.92 -8.04 18.10
C THR A 33 11.00 -8.80 17.16
N ARG A 34 11.29 -8.75 15.85
CA ARG A 34 10.58 -9.49 14.79
C ARG A 34 11.45 -10.58 14.13
N GLY A 35 12.57 -10.98 14.78
CA GLY A 35 13.45 -12.04 14.30
C GLY A 35 14.30 -11.65 13.09
N VAL A 36 14.56 -10.36 12.87
CA VAL A 36 15.35 -9.83 11.75
C VAL A 36 16.72 -9.39 12.29
N ASP A 37 17.79 -9.92 11.72
CA ASP A 37 19.19 -9.64 12.06
C ASP A 37 20.07 -9.31 10.84
N ASP A 38 19.49 -9.44 9.63
CA ASP A 38 20.20 -9.27 8.36
C ASP A 38 20.11 -7.86 7.76
N VAL A 39 19.16 -7.03 8.24
CA VAL A 39 18.95 -5.65 7.78
C VAL A 39 18.69 -4.70 8.95
N ARG A 40 18.98 -3.40 8.72
CA ARG A 40 18.77 -2.30 9.67
C ARG A 40 18.29 -1.06 8.95
N HIS A 41 17.53 -0.23 9.63
CA HIS A 41 16.98 1.03 9.12
C HIS A 41 17.47 2.22 9.94
N GLU A 42 17.87 3.28 9.25
CA GLU A 42 18.23 4.56 9.84
C GLU A 42 17.41 5.68 9.19
N VAL A 43 16.78 6.53 10.00
CA VAL A 43 16.09 7.73 9.52
C VAL A 43 17.10 8.87 9.54
N VAL A 44 17.55 9.29 8.36
CA VAL A 44 18.61 10.30 8.22
C VAL A 44 18.09 11.67 7.82
N ALA A 45 16.88 11.76 7.27
CA ALA A 45 16.30 13.03 6.87
C ALA A 45 14.77 12.98 6.80
N ALA A 46 14.12 14.13 6.95
CA ALA A 46 12.73 14.34 6.62
C ALA A 46 12.52 15.70 5.96
N ALA A 47 11.51 15.81 5.10
CA ALA A 47 11.14 17.06 4.44
C ALA A 47 9.65 17.37 4.55
N SER A 48 9.35 18.67 4.65
CA SER A 48 8.02 19.23 4.47
C SER A 48 8.05 20.27 3.35
N SER A 49 7.06 20.21 2.45
CA SER A 49 6.94 21.21 1.37
C SER A 49 6.55 22.59 1.87
N SER A 50 6.10 22.72 3.11
CA SER A 50 5.58 23.98 3.67
C SER A 50 6.60 24.73 4.54
N ALA A 51 7.39 24.01 5.37
CA ALA A 51 8.35 24.63 6.27
C ALA A 51 9.33 23.62 6.86
N LYS A 52 10.61 23.99 7.01
CA LYS A 52 11.65 23.20 7.65
C LYS A 52 11.31 22.81 9.10
N ASP A 53 10.69 23.73 9.84
CA ASP A 53 10.34 23.52 11.24
C ASP A 53 9.31 22.40 11.42
N ARG A 54 8.43 22.17 10.43
CA ARG A 54 7.51 21.01 10.44
C ARG A 54 8.26 19.69 10.32
N ALA A 55 9.27 19.64 9.47
CA ALA A 55 10.13 18.45 9.34
C ALA A 55 10.95 18.22 10.62
N ALA A 56 11.48 19.26 11.24
CA ALA A 56 12.19 19.18 12.51
C ALA A 56 11.26 18.70 13.65
N SER A 57 10.05 19.25 13.74
CA SER A 57 9.04 18.82 14.73
C SER A 57 8.63 17.38 14.53
N PHE A 58 8.48 16.93 13.27
CA PHE A 58 8.18 15.54 12.93
C PHE A 58 9.30 14.59 13.38
N LEU A 59 10.57 14.90 13.08
CA LEU A 59 11.71 14.07 13.50
C LEU A 59 11.76 13.92 15.02
N ASN A 60 11.50 15.00 15.75
CA ASN A 60 11.41 14.94 17.22
C ASN A 60 10.23 14.09 17.69
N LEU A 61 9.05 14.23 17.08
CA LEU A 61 7.84 13.48 17.41
C LEU A 61 8.04 11.96 17.28
N VAL A 62 8.71 11.52 16.21
CA VAL A 62 8.94 10.09 15.97
C VAL A 62 10.14 9.54 16.74
N GLY A 63 10.91 10.37 17.43
CA GLY A 63 12.10 9.98 18.16
C GLY A 63 13.25 9.57 17.23
N ALA A 64 13.40 10.27 16.09
CA ALA A 64 14.52 10.06 15.18
C ALA A 64 15.86 10.52 15.82
N PRO A 65 17.01 10.01 15.36
CA PRO A 65 18.31 10.48 15.84
C PRO A 65 18.49 12.00 15.69
N ASN A 66 19.16 12.64 16.64
CA ASN A 66 19.44 14.09 16.59
C ASN A 66 20.33 14.50 15.38
N THR A 67 20.97 13.53 14.72
CA THR A 67 21.72 13.71 13.48
C THR A 67 20.85 13.78 12.23
N ALA A 68 19.58 13.40 12.34
CA ALA A 68 18.65 13.44 11.21
C ALA A 68 18.40 14.88 10.76
N LYS A 69 18.47 15.11 9.44
CA LYS A 69 18.37 16.43 8.83
C LYS A 69 16.91 16.79 8.54
N ALA A 70 16.51 18.02 8.85
CA ALA A 70 15.21 18.57 8.48
C ALA A 70 15.34 19.49 7.27
N TYR A 71 14.46 19.28 6.26
CA TYR A 71 14.42 20.07 5.05
C TYR A 71 13.10 20.80 4.87
N GLY A 72 13.15 21.99 4.26
CA GLY A 72 11.99 22.83 3.96
C GLY A 72 11.42 22.60 2.56
N SER A 73 12.05 21.72 1.77
CA SER A 73 11.58 21.35 0.44
C SER A 73 11.91 19.88 0.11
N TYR A 74 11.14 19.30 -0.80
CA TYR A 74 11.40 17.94 -1.30
C TYR A 74 12.65 17.88 -2.17
N HIS A 75 12.99 19.00 -2.86
CA HIS A 75 14.22 19.11 -3.65
C HIS A 75 15.48 18.98 -2.79
N GLU A 76 15.50 19.59 -1.59
CA GLU A 76 16.62 19.45 -0.66
C GLU A 76 16.76 18.00 -0.18
N LEU A 77 15.66 17.33 0.10
CA LEU A 77 15.65 15.93 0.53
C LEU A 77 16.24 15.00 -0.53
N VAL A 78 15.78 15.12 -1.78
CA VAL A 78 16.23 14.23 -2.86
C VAL A 78 17.67 14.53 -3.31
N ALA A 79 18.19 15.72 -3.00
CA ALA A 79 19.59 16.10 -3.25
C ALA A 79 20.56 15.62 -2.15
N ASP A 80 20.04 15.15 -1.00
CA ASP A 80 20.91 14.70 0.10
C ASP A 80 21.61 13.38 -0.26
N PRO A 81 22.98 13.35 -0.30
CA PRO A 81 23.73 12.15 -0.64
C PRO A 81 23.67 11.07 0.45
N ASP A 82 23.27 11.43 1.68
CA ASP A 82 23.14 10.48 2.77
C ASP A 82 21.83 9.67 2.74
N VAL A 83 20.88 10.02 1.84
CA VAL A 83 19.62 9.31 1.66
C VAL A 83 19.78 8.22 0.60
N ASP A 84 19.58 6.95 0.98
CA ASP A 84 19.60 5.79 0.08
C ASP A 84 18.24 5.56 -0.60
N ILE A 85 17.15 5.73 0.17
CA ILE A 85 15.78 5.52 -0.27
C ILE A 85 14.86 6.61 0.27
N VAL A 86 13.92 7.07 -0.55
CA VAL A 86 12.90 8.04 -0.16
C VAL A 86 11.57 7.33 0.03
N TYR A 87 10.96 7.51 1.20
CA TYR A 87 9.57 7.14 1.44
C TYR A 87 8.66 8.31 1.10
N VAL A 88 7.83 8.14 0.07
CA VAL A 88 6.86 9.15 -0.40
C VAL A 88 5.54 8.94 0.31
N ALA A 89 5.23 9.80 1.30
CA ALA A 89 4.09 9.70 2.20
C ALA A 89 3.10 10.86 2.04
N THR A 90 2.98 11.37 0.82
CA THR A 90 2.08 12.48 0.46
C THR A 90 0.65 11.97 0.17
N PRO A 91 -0.37 12.82 -0.02
CA PRO A 91 -1.68 12.39 -0.53
C PRO A 91 -1.60 11.78 -1.93
N HIS A 92 -2.55 10.91 -2.31
CA HIS A 92 -2.60 10.23 -3.62
C HIS A 92 -2.36 11.18 -4.81
N SER A 93 -2.96 12.37 -4.77
CA SER A 93 -2.82 13.41 -5.80
C SER A 93 -1.38 13.85 -6.07
N HIS A 94 -0.46 13.62 -5.13
CA HIS A 94 0.92 14.07 -5.20
C HIS A 94 1.90 12.93 -5.55
N HIS A 95 1.49 11.65 -5.41
CA HIS A 95 2.39 10.50 -5.53
C HIS A 95 3.21 10.53 -6.81
N PHE A 96 2.55 10.74 -7.97
CA PHE A 96 3.23 10.76 -9.27
C PHE A 96 4.35 11.80 -9.32
N GLN A 97 4.04 13.05 -8.97
CA GLN A 97 5.00 14.14 -9.04
C GLN A 97 6.15 13.95 -8.04
N ASN A 98 5.84 13.54 -6.82
CA ASN A 98 6.83 13.40 -5.74
C ASN A 98 7.72 12.16 -5.93
N ALA A 99 7.14 11.03 -6.35
CA ALA A 99 7.92 9.83 -6.67
C ALA A 99 8.80 10.07 -7.90
N MET A 100 8.27 10.75 -8.94
CA MET A 100 9.05 11.14 -10.12
C MET A 100 10.24 12.05 -9.76
N LEU A 101 10.04 13.02 -8.84
CA LEU A 101 11.10 13.90 -8.37
C LEU A 101 12.24 13.09 -7.71
N ALA A 102 11.91 12.11 -6.88
CA ALA A 102 12.91 11.28 -6.21
C ALA A 102 13.61 10.33 -7.20
N LEU A 103 12.86 9.68 -8.09
CA LEU A 103 13.41 8.78 -9.12
C LEU A 103 14.32 9.54 -10.09
N ASP A 104 13.93 10.76 -10.54
CA ASP A 104 14.73 11.58 -11.46
C ASP A 104 16.05 12.04 -10.83
N ALA A 105 16.05 12.29 -9.51
CA ALA A 105 17.25 12.54 -8.71
C ALA A 105 18.12 11.29 -8.48
N GLY A 106 17.72 10.11 -9.01
CA GLY A 106 18.47 8.85 -8.85
C GLY A 106 18.31 8.20 -7.48
N LYS A 107 17.26 8.53 -6.72
CA LYS A 107 16.98 7.89 -5.44
C LYS A 107 16.14 6.62 -5.64
N ASN A 108 16.39 5.62 -4.79
CA ASN A 108 15.44 4.53 -4.60
C ASN A 108 14.17 5.07 -3.94
N VAL A 109 13.01 4.46 -4.22
CA VAL A 109 11.72 4.99 -3.76
C VAL A 109 10.81 3.88 -3.26
N LEU A 110 10.24 4.09 -2.07
CA LEU A 110 9.03 3.44 -1.58
C LEU A 110 7.90 4.47 -1.63
N CYS A 111 6.87 4.25 -2.44
CA CYS A 111 5.76 5.19 -2.61
C CYS A 111 4.47 4.64 -2.02
N GLU A 112 3.79 5.44 -1.20
CA GLU A 112 2.50 5.07 -0.62
C GLU A 112 1.47 4.62 -1.66
N LYS A 113 0.58 3.75 -1.21
CA LYS A 113 -0.57 3.23 -1.95
C LYS A 113 -1.74 4.26 -1.95
N ALA A 114 -2.68 4.24 -2.88
CA ALA A 114 -2.54 3.63 -4.19
C ALA A 114 -1.44 4.34 -4.94
N LEU A 115 -0.69 3.59 -5.75
CA LEU A 115 0.58 4.06 -6.34
C LEU A 115 0.45 5.43 -7.00
N THR A 116 -0.62 5.64 -7.77
CA THR A 116 -0.92 6.86 -8.50
C THR A 116 -2.42 7.08 -8.64
N VAL A 117 -2.83 8.15 -9.33
CA VAL A 117 -4.24 8.41 -9.66
C VAL A 117 -4.66 7.70 -10.96
N THR A 118 -3.72 7.51 -11.90
CA THR A 118 -3.95 6.84 -13.19
C THR A 118 -2.91 5.77 -13.47
N ALA A 119 -3.28 4.75 -14.24
CA ALA A 119 -2.34 3.68 -14.64
C ALA A 119 -1.21 4.22 -15.53
N THR A 120 -1.46 5.26 -16.32
CA THR A 120 -0.42 5.91 -17.15
C THR A 120 0.67 6.55 -16.29
N GLN A 121 0.31 7.19 -15.18
CA GLN A 121 1.26 7.72 -14.21
C GLN A 121 2.12 6.60 -13.61
N ALA A 122 1.50 5.47 -13.21
CA ALA A 122 2.22 4.32 -12.67
C ALA A 122 3.26 3.76 -13.66
N ARG A 123 2.88 3.60 -14.95
CA ARG A 123 3.82 3.18 -16.00
C ARG A 123 5.00 4.13 -16.13
N LYS A 124 4.77 5.45 -16.11
CA LYS A 124 5.85 6.45 -16.19
C LYS A 124 6.81 6.39 -15.01
N LEU A 125 6.31 6.13 -13.80
CA LEU A 125 7.18 5.92 -12.63
C LEU A 125 8.05 4.68 -12.80
N VAL A 126 7.47 3.56 -13.23
CA VAL A 126 8.19 2.31 -13.51
C VAL A 126 9.24 2.51 -14.61
N ASP A 127 8.89 3.20 -15.70
CA ASP A 127 9.82 3.48 -16.79
C ASP A 127 10.98 4.38 -16.31
N LYS A 128 10.71 5.37 -15.45
CA LYS A 128 11.74 6.22 -14.85
C LYS A 128 12.66 5.42 -13.91
N ALA A 129 12.11 4.56 -13.06
CA ALA A 129 12.90 3.70 -12.19
C ALA A 129 13.82 2.77 -13.00
N ARG A 130 13.31 2.21 -14.10
CA ARG A 130 14.07 1.37 -15.04
C ARG A 130 15.14 2.15 -15.76
N GLU A 131 14.85 3.38 -16.24
CA GLU A 131 15.82 4.31 -16.87
C GLU A 131 16.99 4.63 -15.92
N LYS A 132 16.65 4.98 -14.66
CA LYS A 132 17.64 5.35 -13.64
C LYS A 132 18.32 4.14 -13.00
N LYS A 133 17.83 2.93 -13.22
CA LYS A 133 18.31 1.67 -12.60
C LYS A 133 18.28 1.74 -11.07
N VAL A 134 17.22 2.29 -10.52
CA VAL A 134 16.99 2.41 -9.08
C VAL A 134 15.82 1.54 -8.64
N PHE A 135 15.82 1.17 -7.36
CA PHE A 135 14.72 0.42 -6.75
C PHE A 135 13.47 1.29 -6.63
N PHE A 136 12.33 0.71 -6.98
CA PHE A 136 11.03 1.33 -6.83
C PHE A 136 9.98 0.30 -6.38
N MET A 137 9.20 0.63 -5.36
CA MET A 137 8.16 -0.24 -4.82
C MET A 137 6.95 0.56 -4.37
N GLU A 138 5.75 0.00 -4.59
CA GLU A 138 4.51 0.49 -4.02
C GLU A 138 4.37 -0.02 -2.58
N ALA A 139 4.04 0.88 -1.64
CA ALA A 139 3.91 0.59 -0.22
C ALA A 139 2.54 -0.02 0.13
N VAL A 140 2.22 -1.17 -0.45
CA VAL A 140 1.08 -1.98 -0.02
C VAL A 140 1.54 -2.91 1.10
N TRP A 141 1.78 -2.35 2.26
CA TRP A 141 2.42 -2.99 3.41
C TRP A 141 1.83 -4.35 3.83
N THR A 142 0.50 -4.53 3.71
CA THR A 142 -0.21 -5.79 3.95
C THR A 142 0.39 -6.96 3.16
N ARG A 143 0.96 -6.69 1.99
CA ARG A 143 1.55 -7.66 1.08
C ARG A 143 2.72 -8.42 1.69
N TYR A 144 3.44 -7.76 2.60
CA TYR A 144 4.68 -8.22 3.22
C TYR A 144 4.47 -8.84 4.61
N PHE A 145 3.25 -8.84 5.11
CA PHE A 145 2.90 -9.50 6.37
C PHE A 145 3.13 -11.01 6.26
N PRO A 146 3.66 -11.65 7.32
CA PRO A 146 3.82 -13.11 7.35
C PRO A 146 2.53 -13.86 6.99
N ILE A 147 1.38 -13.37 7.42
CA ILE A 147 0.08 -13.94 7.06
C ILE A 147 -0.20 -13.89 5.55
N SER A 148 0.13 -12.79 4.88
CA SER A 148 -0.04 -12.66 3.42
C SER A 148 0.90 -13.59 2.66
N ILE A 149 2.16 -13.69 3.10
CA ILE A 149 3.15 -14.63 2.55
C ILE A 149 2.63 -16.05 2.72
N LYS A 150 2.18 -16.40 3.94
CA LYS A 150 1.67 -17.75 4.24
C LYS A 150 0.44 -18.12 3.41
N VAL A 151 -0.49 -17.20 3.21
CA VAL A 151 -1.66 -17.43 2.36
C VAL A 151 -1.23 -17.71 0.91
N ARG A 152 -0.29 -16.93 0.34
CA ARG A 152 0.25 -17.19 -1.00
C ARG A 152 0.92 -18.57 -1.11
N GLU A 153 1.71 -18.98 -0.09
CA GLU A 153 2.33 -20.32 -0.03
C GLU A 153 1.26 -21.42 -0.01
N LEU A 154 0.22 -21.29 0.81
CA LEU A 154 -0.88 -22.25 0.88
C LEU A 154 -1.63 -22.39 -0.45
N LEU A 155 -1.86 -21.26 -1.14
CA LEU A 155 -2.48 -21.27 -2.47
C LEU A 155 -1.59 -21.95 -3.50
N SER A 156 -0.30 -21.58 -3.56
CA SER A 156 0.68 -22.15 -4.49
C SER A 156 0.94 -23.64 -4.24
N SER A 157 0.86 -24.11 -3.00
CA SER A 157 0.97 -25.53 -2.66
C SER A 157 -0.31 -26.35 -2.91
N GLY A 158 -1.40 -25.69 -3.35
CA GLY A 158 -2.69 -26.35 -3.60
C GLY A 158 -3.45 -26.77 -2.35
N ALA A 159 -3.21 -26.12 -1.19
CA ALA A 159 -3.84 -26.49 0.10
C ALA A 159 -5.38 -26.49 0.06
N ILE A 160 -5.99 -25.69 -0.84
CA ILE A 160 -7.44 -25.64 -1.09
C ILE A 160 -7.81 -26.09 -2.52
N GLY A 161 -6.89 -26.73 -3.24
CA GLY A 161 -7.07 -27.13 -4.64
C GLY A 161 -7.08 -25.93 -5.60
N ASN A 162 -7.79 -26.08 -6.75
CA ASN A 162 -7.94 -24.99 -7.72
C ASN A 162 -8.78 -23.86 -7.11
N VAL A 163 -8.29 -22.62 -7.14
CA VAL A 163 -9.01 -21.45 -6.63
C VAL A 163 -9.97 -20.93 -7.69
N TYR A 164 -11.25 -20.81 -7.34
CA TYR A 164 -12.29 -20.35 -8.26
C TYR A 164 -12.86 -18.99 -7.88
N ARG A 165 -12.79 -18.60 -6.60
CA ARG A 165 -13.33 -17.32 -6.16
C ARG A 165 -12.54 -16.72 -5.00
N ALA A 166 -12.31 -15.41 -5.07
CA ALA A 166 -11.83 -14.61 -3.95
C ALA A 166 -12.78 -13.44 -3.70
N ILE A 167 -13.16 -13.22 -2.46
CA ILE A 167 -13.98 -12.09 -2.01
C ILE A 167 -13.20 -11.35 -0.94
N ALA A 168 -13.08 -10.04 -1.07
CA ALA A 168 -12.40 -9.21 -0.08
C ALA A 168 -13.16 -7.89 0.12
N ASP A 169 -13.23 -7.45 1.36
CA ASP A 169 -13.87 -6.20 1.77
C ASP A 169 -12.98 -5.43 2.75
N LEU A 170 -12.78 -4.15 2.45
CA LEU A 170 -12.33 -3.16 3.41
C LEU A 170 -13.25 -1.94 3.34
N SER A 171 -14.10 -1.83 4.32
CA SER A 171 -15.08 -0.78 4.46
C SER A 171 -15.05 -0.20 5.87
N PHE A 172 -15.23 1.12 6.00
CA PHE A 172 -15.32 1.81 7.26
C PHE A 172 -16.69 2.48 7.41
N ASN A 173 -17.37 2.20 8.52
CA ASN A 173 -18.60 2.91 8.82
C ASN A 173 -18.28 4.34 9.28
N LYS A 174 -18.42 5.28 8.37
CA LYS A 174 -18.30 6.73 8.57
C LYS A 174 -19.59 7.46 8.24
N ASP A 175 -20.71 6.73 8.19
CA ASP A 175 -22.02 7.33 7.93
C ASP A 175 -22.40 8.32 9.03
N ALA A 176 -22.93 9.47 8.62
CA ALA A 176 -23.33 10.56 9.50
C ALA A 176 -24.71 11.13 9.09
N PRO A 177 -25.43 11.78 10.00
CA PRO A 177 -26.75 12.35 9.72
C PRO A 177 -26.77 13.27 8.49
N GLY A 178 -27.88 13.31 7.79
CA GLY A 178 -28.09 14.18 6.62
C GLY A 178 -27.41 13.67 5.35
N GLY A 179 -27.10 12.36 5.24
CA GLY A 179 -26.46 11.78 4.09
C GLY A 179 -24.97 12.11 3.95
N LYS A 180 -24.37 12.63 5.01
CA LYS A 180 -22.93 12.92 5.07
C LYS A 180 -22.12 11.70 5.53
N VAL A 181 -20.80 11.76 5.34
CA VAL A 181 -19.83 10.94 6.05
C VAL A 181 -19.14 11.77 7.11
N ASP A 182 -18.59 11.15 8.14
CA ASP A 182 -17.91 11.80 9.26
C ASP A 182 -16.49 12.29 8.86
N PHE A 183 -16.47 13.08 7.78
CA PHE A 183 -15.30 13.81 7.29
C PHE A 183 -15.73 15.18 6.78
N ASP A 184 -14.91 16.19 7.04
CA ASP A 184 -15.01 17.49 6.37
C ASP A 184 -14.71 17.34 4.87
N ASP A 185 -15.36 18.16 4.01
CA ASP A 185 -15.17 18.06 2.56
C ASP A 185 -13.72 18.35 2.10
N SER A 186 -12.90 19.00 2.93
CA SER A 186 -11.47 19.19 2.69
C SER A 186 -10.63 17.98 3.07
N HIS A 187 -11.22 17.00 3.77
CA HIS A 187 -10.48 15.82 4.21
C HIS A 187 -10.12 14.91 3.03
N ARG A 188 -8.89 14.36 3.04
CA ARG A 188 -8.34 13.54 1.96
C ARG A 188 -9.23 12.34 1.55
N MET A 189 -10.09 11.85 2.43
CA MET A 189 -10.99 10.71 2.14
C MET A 189 -12.12 11.05 1.18
N VAL A 190 -12.51 12.31 1.08
CA VAL A 190 -13.65 12.75 0.27
C VAL A 190 -13.33 13.93 -0.65
N ASN A 191 -12.17 14.55 -0.51
CA ASN A 191 -11.75 15.68 -1.33
C ASN A 191 -11.26 15.20 -2.70
N ILE A 192 -11.99 15.58 -3.75
CA ILE A 192 -11.68 15.18 -5.14
C ILE A 192 -10.33 15.74 -5.61
N ASP A 193 -9.89 16.92 -5.13
CA ASP A 193 -8.60 17.54 -5.46
C ASP A 193 -7.40 16.80 -4.86
N LEU A 194 -7.65 15.96 -3.85
CA LEU A 194 -6.65 15.12 -3.21
C LEU A 194 -6.72 13.65 -3.66
N ALA A 195 -7.47 13.37 -4.73
CA ALA A 195 -7.82 12.04 -5.19
C ALA A 195 -8.49 11.21 -4.09
N GLY A 196 -9.44 11.84 -3.37
CA GLY A 196 -10.23 11.19 -2.34
C GLY A 196 -11.18 10.15 -2.94
N GLY A 197 -11.67 9.27 -2.09
CA GLY A 197 -12.58 8.19 -2.41
C GLY A 197 -12.22 6.90 -1.69
N ALA A 198 -13.22 6.04 -1.55
CA ALA A 198 -13.05 4.74 -0.89
C ALA A 198 -12.13 3.81 -1.68
N LEU A 199 -12.19 3.85 -3.02
CA LEU A 199 -11.47 2.89 -3.86
C LEU A 199 -9.95 3.03 -3.73
N LEU A 200 -9.39 4.24 -3.92
CA LEU A 200 -7.95 4.45 -3.85
C LEU A 200 -7.39 4.24 -2.43
N ASP A 201 -8.16 4.61 -1.39
CA ASP A 201 -7.65 4.53 -0.02
C ASP A 201 -7.88 3.15 0.65
N LEU A 202 -9.07 2.59 0.50
CA LEU A 202 -9.49 1.35 1.15
C LEU A 202 -9.57 0.18 0.16
N GLY A 203 -10.18 0.40 -1.01
CA GLY A 203 -10.41 -0.64 -2.01
C GLY A 203 -9.14 -1.27 -2.56
N ILE A 204 -8.01 -0.55 -2.54
CA ILE A 204 -6.69 -1.09 -2.85
C ILE A 204 -6.36 -2.33 -2.01
N TYR A 205 -6.76 -2.39 -0.75
CA TYR A 205 -6.52 -3.55 0.11
C TYR A 205 -7.40 -4.74 -0.28
N SER A 206 -8.67 -4.49 -0.62
CA SER A 206 -9.55 -5.53 -1.15
C SER A 206 -9.03 -6.09 -2.46
N LEU A 207 -8.59 -5.22 -3.38
CA LEU A 207 -7.95 -5.62 -4.63
C LEU A 207 -6.65 -6.40 -4.38
N THR A 208 -5.81 -5.93 -3.46
CA THR A 208 -4.57 -6.63 -3.07
C THR A 208 -4.83 -8.07 -2.67
N TRP A 209 -5.88 -8.35 -1.87
CA TRP A 209 -6.22 -9.71 -1.48
C TRP A 209 -6.74 -10.56 -2.65
N VAL A 210 -7.57 -9.98 -3.50
CA VAL A 210 -8.04 -10.66 -4.72
C VAL A 210 -6.86 -10.97 -5.65
N PHE A 211 -5.95 -10.01 -5.85
CA PHE A 211 -4.78 -10.17 -6.71
C PHE A 211 -3.78 -11.19 -6.16
N GLN A 212 -3.52 -11.21 -4.87
CA GLN A 212 -2.69 -12.24 -4.23
C GLN A 212 -3.22 -13.65 -4.50
N ALA A 213 -4.56 -13.80 -4.46
CA ALA A 213 -5.20 -15.11 -4.60
C ALA A 213 -5.42 -15.56 -6.04
N LEU A 214 -5.65 -14.66 -6.98
CA LEU A 214 -6.11 -14.99 -8.33
C LEU A 214 -5.17 -14.54 -9.46
N TYR A 215 -4.24 -13.61 -9.20
CA TYR A 215 -3.32 -13.08 -10.21
C TYR A 215 -1.86 -13.42 -9.87
N HIS A 216 -1.40 -13.08 -8.66
CA HIS A 216 0.00 -13.25 -8.28
C HIS A 216 0.48 -14.70 -8.39
N VAL A 217 -0.35 -15.65 -7.97
CA VAL A 217 -0.05 -17.10 -7.98
C VAL A 217 -0.18 -17.75 -9.36
N GLN A 218 -0.58 -17.01 -10.40
CA GLN A 218 -0.62 -17.54 -11.76
C GLN A 218 0.81 -17.75 -12.28
N PRO A 219 1.07 -18.85 -13.05
CA PRO A 219 2.33 -19.01 -13.74
C PRO A 219 2.60 -17.81 -14.68
N GLU A 220 3.84 -17.34 -14.76
CA GLU A 220 4.21 -16.18 -15.58
C GLU A 220 3.79 -16.32 -17.06
N THR A 221 3.89 -17.53 -17.61
CA THR A 221 3.51 -17.82 -19.01
C THR A 221 2.00 -17.82 -19.25
N GLU A 222 1.20 -17.84 -18.18
CA GLU A 222 -0.26 -17.92 -18.23
C GLU A 222 -0.93 -16.71 -17.57
N LYS A 223 -0.15 -15.70 -17.15
CA LYS A 223 -0.70 -14.50 -16.50
C LYS A 223 -1.75 -13.82 -17.36
N GLU A 224 -2.87 -13.52 -16.74
CA GLU A 224 -4.03 -12.93 -17.36
C GLU A 224 -4.53 -11.76 -16.52
N ALA A 225 -4.51 -10.55 -17.09
CA ALA A 225 -5.19 -9.41 -16.49
C ALA A 225 -6.72 -9.64 -16.51
N PRO A 226 -7.44 -9.30 -15.44
CA PRO A 226 -8.88 -9.54 -15.39
C PRO A 226 -9.67 -8.56 -16.26
N SER A 227 -10.86 -8.99 -16.70
CA SER A 227 -11.89 -8.03 -17.09
C SER A 227 -12.59 -7.46 -15.85
N VAL A 228 -13.09 -6.22 -15.96
CA VAL A 228 -13.59 -5.42 -14.85
C VAL A 228 -15.04 -5.05 -15.06
N VAL A 229 -15.88 -5.32 -14.05
CA VAL A 229 -17.24 -4.76 -13.95
C VAL A 229 -17.35 -4.08 -12.61
N ALA A 230 -17.73 -2.81 -12.59
CA ALA A 230 -17.82 -2.02 -11.38
C ALA A 230 -19.16 -1.28 -11.23
N ALA A 231 -19.58 -1.13 -9.97
CA ALA A 231 -20.67 -0.26 -9.56
C ALA A 231 -20.18 0.69 -8.47
N ILE A 232 -20.40 1.99 -8.64
CA ILE A 232 -19.92 3.04 -7.76
C ILE A 232 -21.07 3.98 -7.35
N ASN A 233 -21.15 4.27 -6.04
CA ASN A 233 -21.91 5.40 -5.55
C ASN A 233 -20.94 6.56 -5.24
N LYS A 234 -21.29 7.75 -5.71
CA LYS A 234 -20.47 8.95 -5.49
C LYS A 234 -21.01 9.77 -4.33
N TYR A 235 -20.08 10.26 -3.50
CA TYR A 235 -20.34 11.30 -2.52
C TYR A 235 -20.58 12.64 -3.23
N HIS A 236 -21.18 13.64 -2.56
CA HIS A 236 -21.50 14.92 -3.18
C HIS A 236 -20.28 15.69 -3.70
N THR A 237 -19.08 15.40 -3.20
CA THR A 237 -17.83 15.99 -3.70
C THR A 237 -17.39 15.43 -5.05
N GLY A 238 -18.00 14.34 -5.51
CA GLY A 238 -17.63 13.62 -6.73
C GLY A 238 -16.72 12.40 -6.49
N ALA A 239 -16.12 12.27 -5.32
CA ALA A 239 -15.34 11.09 -4.93
C ALA A 239 -16.24 9.87 -4.75
N ASP A 240 -15.73 8.65 -4.93
CA ASP A 240 -16.48 7.43 -4.65
C ASP A 240 -16.61 7.21 -3.14
N GLU A 241 -17.83 6.87 -2.69
CA GLU A 241 -18.10 6.55 -1.29
C GLU A 241 -18.36 5.05 -1.06
N THR A 242 -18.77 4.34 -2.11
CA THR A 242 -18.98 2.88 -2.11
C THR A 242 -18.66 2.36 -3.49
N THR A 243 -17.79 1.35 -3.54
CA THR A 243 -17.36 0.71 -4.79
C THR A 243 -17.41 -0.80 -4.67
N SER A 244 -18.04 -1.46 -5.63
CA SER A 244 -18.07 -2.91 -5.78
C SER A 244 -17.47 -3.27 -7.13
N ILE A 245 -16.49 -4.16 -7.16
CA ILE A 245 -15.79 -4.59 -8.37
C ILE A 245 -15.88 -6.10 -8.51
N ILE A 246 -16.24 -6.57 -9.71
CA ILE A 246 -16.13 -7.97 -10.11
C ILE A 246 -15.00 -8.09 -11.13
N LEU A 247 -14.06 -8.96 -10.86
CA LEU A 247 -12.93 -9.30 -11.70
C LEU A 247 -13.10 -10.70 -12.27
N GLN A 248 -12.97 -10.86 -13.60
CA GLN A 248 -13.03 -12.16 -14.23
C GLN A 248 -11.69 -12.53 -14.85
N PHE A 249 -11.24 -13.76 -14.57
CA PHE A 249 -10.06 -14.40 -15.15
C PHE A 249 -10.49 -15.64 -15.94
N PRO A 250 -10.92 -15.48 -17.23
CA PRO A 250 -11.54 -16.54 -18.01
C PRO A 250 -10.66 -17.75 -18.23
N LYS A 251 -9.35 -17.58 -18.50
CA LYS A 251 -8.40 -18.70 -18.69
C LYS A 251 -8.31 -19.56 -17.42
N HIS A 252 -8.32 -18.92 -16.25
CA HIS A 252 -8.23 -19.60 -14.95
C HIS A 252 -9.61 -19.99 -14.40
N ARG A 253 -10.70 -19.62 -15.09
CA ARG A 253 -12.09 -19.89 -14.68
C ARG A 253 -12.39 -19.40 -13.27
N SER A 254 -11.77 -18.28 -12.87
CA SER A 254 -11.88 -17.72 -11.53
C SER A 254 -12.45 -16.30 -11.54
N GLN A 255 -13.02 -15.91 -10.41
CA GLN A 255 -13.68 -14.63 -10.23
C GLN A 255 -13.29 -13.98 -8.90
N GLY A 256 -12.92 -12.70 -8.95
CA GLY A 256 -12.66 -11.85 -7.79
C GLY A 256 -13.81 -10.90 -7.51
N ILE A 257 -14.08 -10.62 -6.24
CA ILE A 257 -15.03 -9.59 -5.79
C ILE A 257 -14.31 -8.72 -4.77
N ALA A 258 -14.11 -7.44 -5.11
CA ALA A 258 -13.52 -6.45 -4.22
C ALA A 258 -14.56 -5.41 -3.84
N LEU A 259 -14.74 -5.19 -2.53
CA LEU A 259 -15.73 -4.31 -1.95
C LEU A 259 -15.06 -3.24 -1.10
N THR A 260 -15.61 -2.04 -1.12
CA THR A 260 -15.19 -0.95 -0.23
C THR A 260 -16.30 0.08 -0.03
N SER A 261 -16.40 0.65 1.16
CA SER A 261 -17.41 1.67 1.48
C SER A 261 -16.94 2.59 2.60
N LEU A 262 -17.41 3.84 2.56
CA LEU A 262 -17.36 4.79 3.67
C LEU A 262 -18.67 4.82 4.47
N ARG A 263 -19.69 4.04 4.08
CA ARG A 263 -21.04 4.05 4.67
C ARG A 263 -21.30 2.87 5.62
N VAL A 264 -20.64 1.75 5.38
CA VAL A 264 -20.80 0.53 6.18
C VAL A 264 -19.41 0.02 6.56
N GLY A 265 -19.33 -0.75 7.64
CA GLY A 265 -18.08 -1.37 8.08
C GLY A 265 -18.03 -2.85 7.70
N THR A 266 -16.86 -3.33 7.27
CA THR A 266 -16.59 -4.77 7.12
C THR A 266 -16.77 -5.52 8.44
N ASP A 267 -16.32 -4.91 9.52
CA ASP A 267 -16.41 -5.43 10.88
C ASP A 267 -17.08 -4.39 11.77
N VAL A 268 -18.39 -4.56 11.99
CA VAL A 268 -19.24 -3.57 12.65
C VAL A 268 -18.95 -3.46 14.14
N ASP A 269 -18.61 -4.56 14.78
CA ASP A 269 -18.42 -4.64 16.24
C ASP A 269 -16.95 -4.77 16.67
N GLY A 270 -16.02 -4.80 15.73
CA GLY A 270 -14.58 -4.97 15.99
C GLY A 270 -14.18 -6.39 16.42
N ASN A 271 -15.11 -7.35 16.32
CA ASN A 271 -14.91 -8.74 16.78
C ASN A 271 -14.99 -9.76 15.64
N ASN A 272 -15.13 -9.30 14.40
CA ASN A 272 -15.36 -10.14 13.22
C ASN A 272 -16.62 -11.03 13.33
N SER A 273 -17.66 -10.60 14.07
CA SER A 273 -18.90 -11.37 14.22
C SER A 273 -19.67 -11.53 12.90
N GLY A 274 -19.48 -10.61 11.96
CA GLY A 274 -20.03 -10.67 10.60
C GLY A 274 -19.33 -11.66 9.68
N GLY A 275 -18.22 -12.26 10.12
CA GLY A 275 -17.39 -13.18 9.34
C GLY A 275 -16.05 -12.59 8.89
N PRO A 276 -15.28 -13.32 8.07
CA PRO A 276 -13.98 -12.90 7.61
C PRO A 276 -14.07 -11.75 6.61
N ALA A 277 -13.11 -10.85 6.64
CA ALA A 277 -12.95 -9.79 5.64
C ALA A 277 -12.56 -10.34 4.27
N ILE A 278 -11.85 -11.47 4.23
CA ILE A 278 -11.41 -12.11 2.99
C ILE A 278 -11.80 -13.59 2.99
N ARG A 279 -12.35 -14.06 1.86
CA ARG A 279 -12.66 -15.47 1.60
C ARG A 279 -12.05 -15.88 0.26
N ILE A 280 -11.23 -16.93 0.27
CA ILE A 280 -10.61 -17.51 -0.92
C ILE A 280 -11.09 -18.96 -1.03
N GLN A 281 -11.84 -19.27 -2.09
CA GLN A 281 -12.58 -20.51 -2.23
C GLN A 281 -12.02 -21.37 -3.36
N GLY A 282 -11.64 -22.58 -3.02
CA GLY A 282 -11.09 -23.56 -3.95
C GLY A 282 -11.88 -24.87 -3.97
N SER A 283 -11.49 -25.78 -4.87
CA SER A 283 -12.15 -27.10 -5.03
C SER A 283 -11.97 -28.03 -3.82
N GLY A 284 -10.93 -27.82 -3.02
CA GLY A 284 -10.56 -28.62 -1.85
C GLY A 284 -10.84 -27.96 -0.50
N GLY A 285 -11.24 -26.67 -0.49
CA GLY A 285 -11.48 -25.97 0.77
C GLY A 285 -11.60 -24.45 0.60
N GLU A 286 -11.46 -23.74 1.70
CA GLU A 286 -11.55 -22.29 1.79
C GLU A 286 -10.47 -21.75 2.73
N LEU A 287 -9.83 -20.66 2.36
CA LEU A 287 -9.04 -19.80 3.24
C LEU A 287 -9.86 -18.57 3.61
N GLN A 288 -9.92 -18.27 4.90
CA GLN A 288 -10.55 -17.07 5.45
C GLN A 288 -9.51 -16.24 6.18
N VAL A 289 -9.47 -14.93 5.90
CA VAL A 289 -8.61 -13.99 6.64
C VAL A 289 -9.51 -13.01 7.39
N MET A 290 -9.27 -12.90 8.71
CA MET A 290 -10.08 -12.06 9.58
C MET A 290 -9.69 -10.59 9.41
N GLY A 291 -10.66 -9.69 9.59
CA GLY A 291 -10.43 -8.25 9.47
C GLY A 291 -9.51 -7.66 10.56
N PRO A 292 -9.01 -6.43 10.33
CA PRO A 292 -9.21 -5.62 9.12
C PRO A 292 -8.29 -6.05 7.96
N ALA A 293 -8.77 -5.93 6.72
CA ALA A 293 -8.05 -6.42 5.54
C ALA A 293 -6.66 -5.80 5.33
N TYR A 294 -6.44 -4.58 5.79
CA TYR A 294 -5.14 -3.91 5.69
C TYR A 294 -4.11 -4.38 6.73
N ARG A 295 -4.57 -4.97 7.87
CA ARG A 295 -3.71 -5.38 8.99
C ARG A 295 -4.26 -6.64 9.67
N PRO A 296 -4.37 -7.75 8.93
CA PRO A 296 -4.97 -8.97 9.45
C PRO A 296 -4.04 -9.69 10.44
N LEU A 297 -4.63 -10.32 11.45
CA LEU A 297 -3.91 -11.02 12.52
C LEU A 297 -4.23 -12.51 12.61
N GLN A 298 -5.17 -13.01 11.82
CA GLN A 298 -5.62 -14.40 11.90
C GLN A 298 -6.12 -14.88 10.55
N TYR A 299 -5.81 -16.12 10.21
CA TYR A 299 -6.48 -16.82 9.11
C TYR A 299 -7.03 -18.18 9.55
N LYS A 300 -7.99 -18.71 8.78
CA LYS A 300 -8.54 -20.06 8.92
C LYS A 300 -8.37 -20.80 7.61
N LEU A 301 -7.86 -22.04 7.69
CA LEU A 301 -7.88 -22.99 6.60
C LEU A 301 -8.97 -24.01 6.87
N ILE A 302 -9.97 -24.06 6.02
CA ILE A 302 -11.12 -24.97 6.13
C ILE A 302 -11.05 -25.95 4.95
N LYS A 303 -10.84 -27.23 5.23
CA LYS A 303 -10.76 -28.27 4.20
C LYS A 303 -12.11 -28.92 3.97
N LYS A 304 -12.29 -29.49 2.79
CA LYS A 304 -13.54 -30.17 2.40
C LYS A 304 -13.88 -31.39 3.27
N ASP A 305 -12.87 -32.01 3.89
CA ASP A 305 -13.05 -33.13 4.83
C ASP A 305 -13.55 -32.70 6.22
N GLY A 306 -13.77 -31.40 6.44
CA GLY A 306 -14.21 -30.83 7.70
C GLY A 306 -13.07 -30.39 8.62
N THR A 307 -11.82 -30.60 8.25
CA THR A 307 -10.66 -30.10 9.01
C THR A 307 -10.64 -28.57 9.01
N ILE A 308 -10.49 -27.96 10.19
CA ILE A 308 -10.37 -26.52 10.37
C ILE A 308 -9.08 -26.23 11.15
N GLU A 309 -8.22 -25.42 10.58
CA GLU A 309 -7.02 -24.88 11.20
C GLU A 309 -7.19 -23.37 11.37
N VAL A 310 -6.96 -22.86 12.59
CA VAL A 310 -7.00 -21.44 12.93
C VAL A 310 -5.61 -21.02 13.35
N VAL A 311 -5.04 -20.00 12.70
CA VAL A 311 -3.67 -19.55 12.92
C VAL A 311 -3.66 -18.06 13.23
N ASP A 312 -3.12 -17.71 14.39
CA ASP A 312 -2.86 -16.34 14.80
C ASP A 312 -1.49 -15.89 14.28
N CYS A 313 -1.43 -14.69 13.75
CA CYS A 313 -0.24 -14.04 13.19
C CYS A 313 -0.07 -12.66 13.83
N PRO A 314 0.33 -12.60 15.11
CA PRO A 314 0.45 -11.33 15.81
C PRO A 314 1.56 -10.46 15.22
N ILE A 315 1.37 -9.14 15.28
CA ILE A 315 2.41 -8.18 14.91
C ILE A 315 3.36 -8.03 16.10
N PRO A 316 4.67 -8.26 15.92
CA PRO A 316 5.66 -8.06 16.96
C PRO A 316 5.68 -6.62 17.45
N LYS A 317 5.93 -6.44 18.75
CA LYS A 317 6.03 -5.15 19.39
C LYS A 317 7.45 -4.94 19.94
N ASP A 318 7.98 -3.75 19.75
CA ASP A 318 9.17 -3.28 20.44
C ASP A 318 8.74 -2.66 21.77
N GLU A 319 8.94 -3.40 22.86
CA GLU A 319 8.53 -2.98 24.20
C GLU A 319 9.26 -1.72 24.67
N ALA A 320 10.50 -1.48 24.21
CA ALA A 320 11.26 -0.29 24.58
C ALA A 320 10.69 0.99 23.97
N ARG A 321 9.99 0.87 22.83
CA ARG A 321 9.32 1.97 22.13
C ARG A 321 7.80 1.98 22.34
N ASP A 322 7.26 0.93 22.96
CA ASP A 322 5.81 0.67 23.06
C ASP A 322 5.13 0.71 21.68
N TRP A 323 5.79 0.13 20.63
CA TRP A 323 5.39 0.30 19.24
C TRP A 323 5.57 -0.97 18.40
N GLY A 324 4.68 -1.17 17.44
CA GLY A 324 4.70 -2.20 16.40
C GLY A 324 3.43 -2.10 15.58
N HIS A 325 3.52 -1.52 14.37
CA HIS A 325 2.36 -1.34 13.50
C HIS A 325 2.30 -2.38 12.37
N GLY A 326 3.47 -2.86 11.92
CA GLY A 326 3.61 -3.89 10.88
C GLY A 326 4.12 -3.36 9.54
N MET A 327 4.34 -2.06 9.41
CA MET A 327 4.91 -1.47 8.18
C MET A 327 6.42 -1.76 8.06
N PHE A 328 7.07 -2.18 9.14
CA PHE A 328 8.48 -2.56 9.10
C PHE A 328 8.76 -3.74 8.16
N TRP A 329 7.80 -4.64 7.88
CA TRP A 329 8.03 -5.75 6.96
C TRP A 329 8.22 -5.31 5.51
N GLU A 330 7.51 -4.27 5.06
CA GLU A 330 7.77 -3.70 3.73
C GLU A 330 9.11 -2.96 3.67
N ALA A 331 9.53 -2.34 4.78
CA ALA A 331 10.85 -1.73 4.87
C ALA A 331 11.96 -2.78 4.83
N ASP A 332 11.80 -3.92 5.54
CA ASP A 332 12.72 -5.05 5.49
C ASP A 332 12.83 -5.62 4.05
N GLU A 333 11.71 -5.69 3.32
CA GLU A 333 11.71 -6.09 1.90
C GLU A 333 12.51 -5.10 1.04
N CYS A 334 12.28 -3.78 1.20
CA CYS A 334 13.08 -2.76 0.52
C CYS A 334 14.57 -2.95 0.80
N ALA A 335 14.94 -3.15 2.06
CA ALA A 335 16.33 -3.31 2.47
C ALA A 335 16.98 -4.55 1.83
N ARG A 336 16.27 -5.67 1.80
CA ARG A 336 16.76 -6.91 1.16
C ARG A 336 16.88 -6.75 -0.35
N CYS A 337 15.91 -6.12 -1.01
CA CYS A 337 15.98 -5.83 -2.43
C CYS A 337 17.19 -4.94 -2.77
N LEU A 338 17.43 -3.90 -1.98
CA LEU A 338 18.59 -3.00 -2.16
C LEU A 338 19.91 -3.74 -1.94
N ARG A 339 20.03 -4.53 -0.88
CA ARG A 339 21.21 -5.37 -0.59
C ARG A 339 21.53 -6.32 -1.75
N ASP A 340 20.50 -6.91 -2.32
CA ASP A 340 20.61 -7.95 -3.36
C ASP A 340 20.67 -7.33 -4.78
N GLY A 341 20.68 -6.00 -4.90
CA GLY A 341 20.76 -5.28 -6.17
C GLY A 341 19.52 -5.40 -7.05
N LYS A 342 18.36 -5.72 -6.47
CA LYS A 342 17.07 -5.77 -7.16
C LYS A 342 16.53 -4.36 -7.36
N VAL A 343 15.78 -4.17 -8.44
CA VAL A 343 15.12 -2.89 -8.76
C VAL A 343 13.64 -2.89 -8.41
N GLU A 344 13.05 -4.06 -8.16
CA GLU A 344 11.66 -4.25 -7.73
C GLU A 344 11.55 -5.44 -6.78
N SER A 345 10.42 -5.56 -6.06
CA SER A 345 10.12 -6.70 -5.19
C SER A 345 9.39 -7.79 -5.95
N ASP A 346 9.80 -9.05 -5.74
CA ASP A 346 9.07 -10.21 -6.27
C ASP A 346 7.69 -10.38 -5.60
N SER A 347 7.51 -9.85 -4.38
CA SER A 347 6.23 -9.92 -3.65
C SER A 347 5.15 -9.00 -4.23
N LEU A 348 5.54 -7.90 -4.87
CA LEU A 348 4.67 -6.99 -5.62
C LEU A 348 5.44 -6.42 -6.80
N PRO A 349 5.55 -7.17 -7.92
CA PRO A 349 6.24 -6.70 -9.12
C PRO A 349 5.55 -5.47 -9.73
N TRP A 350 6.34 -4.63 -10.40
CA TRP A 350 5.81 -3.44 -11.09
C TRP A 350 4.65 -3.74 -12.04
N SER A 351 4.72 -4.88 -12.74
CA SER A 351 3.65 -5.31 -13.64
C SER A 351 2.32 -5.53 -12.91
N GLU A 352 2.35 -6.04 -11.68
CA GLU A 352 1.15 -6.27 -10.88
C GLU A 352 0.57 -4.94 -10.34
N SER A 353 1.41 -4.02 -9.83
CA SER A 353 0.97 -2.67 -9.44
C SER A 353 0.31 -1.93 -10.62
N ILE A 354 0.88 -2.03 -11.83
CA ILE A 354 0.28 -1.43 -13.03
C ILE A 354 -1.11 -2.03 -13.33
N VAL A 355 -1.25 -3.35 -13.31
CA VAL A 355 -2.55 -4.00 -13.59
C VAL A 355 -3.59 -3.66 -12.51
N ILE A 356 -3.20 -3.55 -11.25
CA ILE A 356 -4.09 -3.09 -10.17
C ILE A 356 -4.56 -1.65 -10.45
N MET A 357 -3.66 -0.77 -10.86
CA MET A 357 -4.02 0.61 -11.23
C MET A 357 -4.94 0.66 -12.46
N GLU A 358 -4.74 -0.21 -13.46
CA GLU A 358 -5.64 -0.33 -14.61
C GLU A 358 -7.07 -0.74 -14.19
N VAL A 359 -7.16 -1.69 -13.25
CA VAL A 359 -8.44 -2.12 -12.69
C VAL A 359 -9.14 -0.97 -11.94
N MET A 360 -8.39 -0.22 -11.13
CA MET A 360 -8.95 0.92 -10.38
C MET A 360 -9.40 2.04 -11.32
N GLU A 361 -8.59 2.38 -12.32
CA GLU A 361 -8.91 3.40 -13.32
C GLU A 361 -10.17 3.02 -14.14
N GLU A 362 -10.28 1.75 -14.56
CA GLU A 362 -11.47 1.27 -15.29
C GLU A 362 -12.71 1.28 -14.38
N ALA A 363 -12.59 0.90 -13.11
CA ALA A 363 -13.70 0.98 -12.16
C ALA A 363 -14.18 2.42 -11.94
N LEU A 364 -13.26 3.36 -11.71
CA LEU A 364 -13.56 4.79 -11.55
C LEU A 364 -14.25 5.36 -12.81
N LYS A 365 -13.77 4.97 -13.98
CA LYS A 365 -14.35 5.35 -15.27
C LYS A 365 -15.78 4.82 -15.44
N GLN A 366 -16.03 3.54 -15.12
CA GLN A 366 -17.39 2.96 -15.17
C GLN A 366 -18.34 3.67 -14.18
N GLY A 367 -17.84 4.09 -13.01
CA GLY A 367 -18.59 4.86 -12.02
C GLY A 367 -18.73 6.35 -12.34
N GLY A 368 -18.10 6.84 -13.41
CA GLY A 368 -18.12 8.26 -13.78
C GLY A 368 -17.45 9.18 -12.76
N VAL A 369 -16.46 8.69 -12.02
CA VAL A 369 -15.61 9.51 -11.16
C VAL A 369 -14.56 10.22 -12.01
N GLN A 370 -14.43 11.54 -11.84
CA GLN A 370 -13.51 12.36 -12.60
C GLN A 370 -12.66 13.19 -11.67
N TYR A 371 -11.36 12.94 -11.67
CA TYR A 371 -10.40 13.74 -10.93
C TYR A 371 -9.92 14.94 -11.76
N PRO A 372 -9.49 16.05 -11.11
CA PRO A 372 -8.94 17.23 -11.81
C PRO A 372 -7.70 16.91 -12.65
N GLU A 373 -7.54 17.63 -13.77
CA GLU A 373 -6.41 17.49 -14.68
C GLU A 373 -5.06 17.64 -13.98
N LEU A 374 -4.95 18.55 -13.02
CA LEU A 374 -3.71 18.77 -12.26
C LEU A 374 -3.16 17.48 -11.64
N ILE A 375 -4.03 16.60 -11.15
CA ILE A 375 -3.63 15.38 -10.44
C ILE A 375 -3.67 14.13 -11.33
N THR A 376 -4.29 14.20 -12.51
CA THR A 376 -4.32 13.11 -13.50
C THR A 376 -3.28 13.30 -14.60
N SER A 377 -2.68 14.49 -14.70
CA SER A 377 -1.61 14.77 -15.66
C SER A 377 -0.45 13.80 -15.48
N ASP A 378 0.03 13.24 -16.58
CA ASP A 378 1.19 12.36 -16.63
C ASP A 378 2.47 13.10 -17.07
N VAL A 379 2.43 14.44 -17.07
CA VAL A 379 3.56 15.32 -17.31
C VAL A 379 4.28 15.63 -15.99
N PHE A 380 5.56 15.34 -15.92
CA PHE A 380 6.37 15.67 -14.75
C PHE A 380 6.73 17.14 -14.73
N GLU A 381 6.38 17.81 -13.63
CA GLU A 381 6.67 19.22 -13.38
C GLU A 381 7.48 19.35 -12.08
N PRO A 382 8.83 19.32 -12.15
CA PRO A 382 9.68 19.31 -10.95
C PRO A 382 9.44 20.53 -10.03
N HIS A 383 9.08 21.68 -10.60
CA HIS A 383 8.81 22.92 -9.86
C HIS A 383 7.31 23.26 -9.78
N GLY A 384 6.46 22.32 -10.18
CA GLY A 384 5.00 22.46 -10.10
C GLY A 384 4.46 22.49 -8.67
N PRO A 385 3.18 22.85 -8.50
CA PRO A 385 2.56 23.04 -7.19
C PRO A 385 2.59 21.77 -6.34
N LEU A 386 2.46 20.59 -6.94
CA LEU A 386 2.46 19.30 -6.22
C LEU A 386 3.85 18.93 -5.66
N ASN A 387 4.93 19.48 -6.20
CA ASN A 387 6.29 19.28 -5.67
C ASN A 387 6.74 20.39 -4.71
N THR A 388 6.17 21.58 -4.81
CA THR A 388 6.61 22.76 -4.06
C THR A 388 5.67 23.17 -2.92
N GLY A 389 4.44 22.64 -2.89
CA GLY A 389 3.40 23.08 -1.98
C GLY A 389 2.92 24.52 -2.19
N LYS A 390 3.32 25.15 -3.28
CA LYS A 390 2.89 26.51 -3.67
C LYS A 390 1.70 26.36 -4.60
N ARG A 391 0.56 26.97 -4.21
CA ARG A 391 -0.65 27.08 -5.04
C ARG A 391 -0.54 28.23 -6.00
#